data_8cb80379dd20ce339617174366de91fc
#
_entry.id   8cb80379dd20ce339617174366de91fc
#
_cell.length_a   1.000
_cell.length_b   1.000
_cell.length_c   1.000
_cell.angle_alpha   90.00
_cell.angle_beta   90.00
_cell.angle_gamma   90.00
#
_symmetry.space_group_name_H-M   'P 1'
#
loop_
_entity.id
_entity.type
_entity.pdbx_description
1 polymer ?
#
loop_
_entity_poly.entity_id
_entity_poly.type
_entity_poly.pdbx_seq_one_letter_code
_entity_poly.pdbx_strand_id
1 'polypeptide(L)'
;MLENHFETTPFLLGNKPLSSDFAFYGQMTQLIGFDPTSREIALELSPRSVAWVDIMEDLSGFNEDSSHLLSIENLPETTFSIFEELSHGYVPAMIANSIAFKEGQETWSTKIDDQMWEQKTFPYQAKCLEWIRDEFNELDQDDKTKVFNFLKETGCEKLLIGKE
;
A
#
# COMPACT_ATOMS: atom_id res chain seq x y z
N MET A 1 -3.72 6.69 -11.87
CA MET A 1 -2.51 6.42 -11.08
C MET A 1 -1.87 5.10 -11.47
N LEU A 2 -2.41 3.92 -11.15
CA LEU A 2 -1.80 2.60 -11.49
C LEU A 2 -1.54 2.40 -12.97
N GLU A 3 -2.41 2.88 -13.86
CA GLU A 3 -2.19 2.82 -15.30
C GLU A 3 -0.86 3.44 -15.72
N ASN A 4 -0.57 4.65 -15.19
CA ASN A 4 0.69 5.34 -15.48
C ASN A 4 1.88 4.67 -14.79
N HIS A 5 1.68 4.10 -13.61
CA HIS A 5 2.73 3.38 -12.90
C HIS A 5 3.19 2.16 -13.69
N PHE A 6 2.26 1.30 -14.09
CA PHE A 6 2.56 0.08 -14.84
C PHE A 6 2.95 0.33 -16.32
N GLU A 7 2.94 1.57 -16.78
CA GLU A 7 3.52 1.93 -18.08
C GLU A 7 5.05 1.84 -18.07
N THR A 8 5.67 2.21 -16.95
CA THR A 8 7.13 2.34 -16.85
C THR A 8 7.76 1.42 -15.81
N THR A 9 6.96 0.92 -14.87
CA THR A 9 7.44 0.15 -13.72
C THR A 9 6.65 -1.16 -13.63
N PRO A 10 7.29 -2.32 -13.79
CA PRO A 10 6.57 -3.60 -13.86
C PRO A 10 5.96 -4.04 -12.52
N PHE A 11 6.47 -3.55 -11.38
CA PHE A 11 5.98 -3.86 -10.05
C PHE A 11 5.91 -2.61 -9.18
N LEU A 12 5.21 -2.67 -8.04
CA LEU A 12 4.92 -1.50 -7.19
C LEU A 12 6.16 -0.72 -6.73
N LEU A 13 7.27 -1.42 -6.46
CA LEU A 13 8.49 -0.82 -5.94
C LEU A 13 9.70 -1.03 -6.87
N GLY A 14 9.49 -1.26 -8.16
CA GLY A 14 10.57 -1.35 -9.13
C GLY A 14 10.48 -2.51 -10.12
N ASN A 15 11.62 -3.12 -10.42
CA ASN A 15 11.76 -4.09 -11.50
C ASN A 15 11.74 -5.55 -11.00
N LYS A 16 11.46 -5.76 -9.72
CA LYS A 16 11.38 -7.09 -9.10
C LYS A 16 10.10 -7.19 -8.27
N PRO A 17 9.34 -8.31 -8.36
CA PRO A 17 8.17 -8.52 -7.49
C PRO A 17 8.64 -8.69 -6.05
N LEU A 18 8.01 -7.97 -5.14
CA LEU A 18 8.24 -8.01 -3.70
C LEU A 18 6.99 -8.48 -2.96
N SER A 19 7.07 -8.66 -1.66
CA SER A 19 5.92 -9.06 -0.83
C SER A 19 4.71 -8.13 -0.98
N SER A 20 4.95 -6.84 -1.21
CA SER A 20 3.91 -5.84 -1.51
C SER A 20 3.12 -6.18 -2.76
N ASP A 21 3.79 -6.66 -3.82
CA ASP A 21 3.13 -7.02 -5.07
C ASP A 21 2.21 -8.23 -4.89
N PHE A 22 2.65 -9.25 -4.18
CA PHE A 22 1.82 -10.41 -3.87
C PHE A 22 0.62 -10.07 -2.98
N ALA A 23 0.80 -9.19 -2.00
CA ALA A 23 -0.29 -8.72 -1.16
C ALA A 23 -1.31 -7.90 -1.96
N PHE A 24 -0.83 -7.01 -2.82
CA PHE A 24 -1.66 -6.20 -3.70
C PHE A 24 -2.38 -7.05 -4.75
N TYR A 25 -1.68 -8.01 -5.37
CA TYR A 25 -2.25 -8.98 -6.27
C TYR A 25 -3.45 -9.71 -5.65
N GLY A 26 -3.33 -10.20 -4.41
CA GLY A 26 -4.41 -10.86 -3.70
C GLY A 26 -5.69 -10.00 -3.59
N GLN A 27 -5.57 -8.68 -3.46
CA GLN A 27 -6.71 -7.76 -3.47
C GLN A 27 -7.22 -7.50 -4.89
N MET A 28 -6.31 -7.29 -5.83
CA MET A 28 -6.65 -7.00 -7.22
C MET A 28 -7.36 -8.17 -7.92
N THR A 29 -7.07 -9.42 -7.55
CA THR A 29 -7.82 -10.59 -8.05
C THR A 29 -9.30 -10.53 -7.69
N GLN A 30 -9.66 -10.00 -6.52
CA GLN A 30 -11.06 -9.81 -6.14
C GLN A 30 -11.71 -8.67 -6.94
N LEU A 31 -11.00 -7.57 -7.08
CA LEU A 31 -11.48 -6.37 -7.76
C LEU A 31 -11.60 -6.57 -9.29
N ILE A 32 -10.58 -7.13 -9.91
CA ILE A 32 -10.46 -7.23 -11.37
C ILE A 32 -10.80 -8.66 -11.87
N GLY A 33 -10.36 -9.68 -11.14
CA GLY A 33 -10.52 -11.07 -11.57
C GLY A 33 -11.92 -11.61 -11.32
N PHE A 34 -12.58 -11.19 -10.23
CA PHE A 34 -13.85 -11.77 -9.78
C PHE A 34 -15.06 -10.89 -10.05
N ASP A 35 -15.03 -9.59 -9.72
CA ASP A 35 -16.15 -8.68 -9.90
C ASP A 35 -16.24 -8.16 -11.34
N PRO A 36 -17.34 -8.47 -12.09
CA PRO A 36 -17.46 -8.07 -13.50
C PRO A 36 -17.60 -6.56 -13.69
N THR A 37 -18.21 -5.84 -12.76
CA THR A 37 -18.41 -4.39 -12.84
C THR A 37 -17.10 -3.65 -12.65
N SER A 38 -16.35 -4.00 -11.61
CA SER A 38 -15.04 -3.41 -11.37
C SER A 38 -14.05 -3.76 -12.48
N ARG A 39 -14.14 -4.99 -13.03
CA ARG A 39 -13.32 -5.39 -14.18
C ARG A 39 -13.60 -4.55 -15.42
N GLU A 40 -14.87 -4.28 -15.73
CA GLU A 40 -15.24 -3.44 -16.87
C GLU A 40 -14.66 -2.02 -16.72
N ILE A 41 -14.81 -1.42 -15.54
CA ILE A 41 -14.22 -0.11 -15.21
C ILE A 41 -12.69 -0.16 -15.32
N ALA A 42 -12.06 -1.21 -14.81
CA ALA A 42 -10.60 -1.35 -14.89
C ALA A 42 -10.11 -1.49 -16.33
N LEU A 43 -10.82 -2.23 -17.20
CA LEU A 43 -10.48 -2.36 -18.61
C LEU A 43 -10.59 -1.01 -19.35
N GLU A 44 -11.52 -0.17 -18.94
CA GLU A 44 -11.70 1.17 -19.55
C GLU A 44 -10.65 2.17 -19.05
N LEU A 45 -10.38 2.20 -17.73
CA LEU A 45 -9.58 3.25 -17.11
C LEU A 45 -8.13 2.86 -16.84
N SER A 46 -7.85 1.56 -16.68
CA SER A 46 -6.52 1.06 -16.31
C SER A 46 -6.25 -0.35 -16.86
N PRO A 47 -6.22 -0.51 -18.20
CA PRO A 47 -5.98 -1.82 -18.82
C PRO A 47 -4.63 -2.43 -18.43
N ARG A 48 -3.61 -1.63 -18.11
CA ARG A 48 -2.32 -2.13 -17.61
C ARG A 48 -2.45 -2.78 -16.24
N SER A 49 -3.35 -2.28 -15.38
CA SER A 49 -3.62 -2.93 -14.09
C SER A 49 -4.27 -4.30 -14.27
N VAL A 50 -5.13 -4.46 -15.29
CA VAL A 50 -5.70 -5.77 -15.64
C VAL A 50 -4.60 -6.71 -16.14
N ALA A 51 -3.76 -6.26 -17.06
CA ALA A 51 -2.62 -7.02 -17.57
C ALA A 51 -1.61 -7.37 -16.47
N TRP A 52 -1.39 -6.47 -15.52
CA TRP A 52 -0.51 -6.71 -14.38
C TRP A 52 -1.01 -7.85 -13.49
N VAL A 53 -2.32 -7.95 -13.26
CA VAL A 53 -2.91 -9.09 -12.52
C VAL A 53 -2.64 -10.40 -13.24
N ASP A 54 -2.80 -10.43 -14.58
CA ASP A 54 -2.53 -11.61 -15.39
C ASP A 54 -1.02 -11.99 -15.39
N ILE A 55 -0.11 -11.00 -15.36
CA ILE A 55 1.34 -11.22 -15.21
C ILE A 55 1.67 -11.79 -13.83
N MET A 56 1.07 -11.25 -12.78
CA MET A 56 1.30 -11.73 -11.42
C MET A 56 0.76 -13.15 -11.17
N GLU A 57 -0.20 -13.62 -11.97
CA GLU A 57 -0.72 -14.99 -11.90
C GLU A 57 0.33 -16.02 -12.33
N ASP A 58 1.21 -15.67 -13.26
CA ASP A 58 2.27 -16.57 -13.73
C ASP A 58 3.61 -15.84 -13.90
N LEU A 59 4.43 -15.93 -12.88
CA LEU A 59 5.80 -15.43 -12.86
C LEU A 59 6.85 -16.50 -13.20
N SER A 60 6.46 -17.65 -13.74
CA SER A 60 7.37 -18.79 -13.98
C SER A 60 8.53 -18.48 -14.94
N GLY A 61 8.37 -17.49 -15.83
CA GLY A 61 9.43 -17.03 -16.73
C GLY A 61 10.25 -15.86 -16.19
N PHE A 62 9.95 -15.39 -14.99
CA PHE A 62 10.63 -14.23 -14.41
C PHE A 62 12.05 -14.60 -13.97
N ASN A 63 13.04 -13.85 -14.46
CA ASN A 63 14.44 -14.06 -14.08
C ASN A 63 14.79 -13.18 -12.87
N GLU A 64 15.10 -13.81 -11.74
CA GLU A 64 15.52 -13.12 -10.53
C GLU A 64 16.94 -12.59 -10.66
N ASP A 65 17.07 -11.31 -10.99
CA ASP A 65 18.33 -10.57 -10.86
C ASP A 65 18.23 -9.58 -9.70
N SER A 66 19.00 -9.82 -8.63
CA SER A 66 19.02 -8.97 -7.42
C SER A 66 19.53 -7.55 -7.69
N SER A 67 20.20 -7.32 -8.80
CA SER A 67 20.67 -5.98 -9.19
C SER A 67 19.54 -5.02 -9.60
N HIS A 68 18.34 -5.51 -9.78
CA HIS A 68 17.18 -4.72 -10.23
C HIS A 68 16.29 -4.19 -9.11
N LEU A 69 16.69 -4.34 -7.85
CA LEU A 69 16.01 -3.64 -6.75
C LEU A 69 16.36 -2.15 -6.81
N LEU A 70 15.32 -1.32 -6.79
CA LEU A 70 15.51 0.13 -6.71
C LEU A 70 15.76 0.54 -5.26
N SER A 71 16.68 1.46 -5.04
CA SER A 71 16.80 2.13 -3.75
C SER A 71 15.63 3.11 -3.58
N ILE A 72 15.31 3.46 -2.34
CA ILE A 72 14.19 4.36 -2.02
C ILE A 72 14.34 5.73 -2.71
N GLU A 73 15.59 6.19 -2.92
CA GLU A 73 15.88 7.45 -3.58
C GLU A 73 15.67 7.41 -5.11
N ASN A 74 15.57 6.20 -5.68
CA ASN A 74 15.39 5.97 -7.11
C ASN A 74 14.00 5.44 -7.46
N LEU A 75 13.07 5.46 -6.51
CA LEU A 75 11.68 5.10 -6.78
C LEU A 75 11.05 6.10 -7.76
N PRO A 76 10.23 5.63 -8.72
CA PRO A 76 9.58 6.51 -9.68
C PRO A 76 8.55 7.42 -8.99
N GLU A 77 8.31 8.60 -9.56
CA GLU A 77 7.33 9.57 -9.05
C GLU A 77 5.93 8.96 -8.88
N THR A 78 5.58 8.00 -9.72
CA THR A 78 4.31 7.27 -9.62
C THR A 78 4.20 6.43 -8.35
N THR A 79 5.31 5.99 -7.75
CA THR A 79 5.31 5.34 -6.43
C THR A 79 4.93 6.34 -5.35
N PHE A 80 5.45 7.57 -5.40
CA PHE A 80 5.03 8.64 -4.47
C PHE A 80 3.53 8.89 -4.56
N SER A 81 2.97 8.97 -5.78
CA SER A 81 1.52 9.13 -5.97
C SER A 81 0.70 7.98 -5.37
N ILE A 82 1.21 6.74 -5.41
CA ILE A 82 0.56 5.59 -4.75
C ILE A 82 0.53 5.79 -3.22
N PHE A 83 1.64 6.22 -2.63
CA PHE A 83 1.71 6.47 -1.19
C PHE A 83 0.90 7.71 -0.76
N GLU A 84 0.86 8.76 -1.58
CA GLU A 84 -0.02 9.91 -1.35
C GLU A 84 -1.49 9.47 -1.27
N GLU A 85 -1.94 8.61 -2.18
CA GLU A 85 -3.31 8.05 -2.13
C GLU A 85 -3.55 7.23 -0.86
N LEU A 86 -2.57 6.42 -0.43
CA LEU A 86 -2.66 5.70 0.83
C LEU A 86 -2.80 6.64 2.03
N SER A 87 -2.18 7.82 1.98
CA SER A 87 -2.25 8.81 3.06
C SER A 87 -3.66 9.37 3.27
N HIS A 88 -4.48 9.41 2.24
CA HIS A 88 -5.84 9.94 2.29
C HIS A 88 -6.86 8.95 2.89
N GLY A 89 -6.73 7.67 2.59
CA GLY A 89 -7.70 6.64 3.00
C GLY A 89 -7.16 5.66 4.04
N TYR A 90 -6.11 4.94 3.67
CA TYR A 90 -5.56 3.87 4.49
C TYR A 90 -4.98 4.36 5.82
N VAL A 91 -4.16 5.39 5.79
CA VAL A 91 -3.48 5.93 6.98
C VAL A 91 -4.48 6.37 8.06
N PRO A 92 -5.47 7.24 7.79
CA PRO A 92 -6.42 7.65 8.81
C PRO A 92 -7.29 6.48 9.32
N ALA A 93 -7.67 5.54 8.47
CA ALA A 93 -8.43 4.35 8.86
C ALA A 93 -7.64 3.45 9.81
N MET A 94 -6.38 3.15 9.49
CA MET A 94 -5.52 2.31 10.32
C MET A 94 -5.26 2.91 11.70
N ILE A 95 -5.05 4.23 11.76
CA ILE A 95 -4.83 4.95 13.02
C ILE A 95 -6.11 4.95 13.86
N ALA A 96 -7.26 5.30 13.26
CA ALA A 96 -8.53 5.34 13.97
C ALA A 96 -8.91 3.95 14.54
N ASN A 97 -8.74 2.89 13.73
CA ASN A 97 -8.98 1.53 14.17
C ASN A 97 -8.03 1.10 15.32
N SER A 98 -6.76 1.46 15.25
CA SER A 98 -5.78 1.13 16.29
C SER A 98 -6.11 1.82 17.62
N ILE A 99 -6.53 3.08 17.57
CA ILE A 99 -6.96 3.83 18.75
C ILE A 99 -8.20 3.17 19.37
N ALA A 100 -9.24 2.93 18.57
CA ALA A 100 -10.47 2.29 19.03
C ALA A 100 -10.21 0.90 19.65
N PHE A 101 -9.33 0.12 19.04
CA PHE A 101 -8.93 -1.18 19.58
C PHE A 101 -8.27 -1.06 20.97
N LYS A 102 -7.33 -0.12 21.14
CA LYS A 102 -6.65 0.13 22.41
C LYS A 102 -7.61 0.61 23.52
N GLU A 103 -8.61 1.39 23.12
CA GLU A 103 -9.64 1.91 24.02
C GLU A 103 -10.81 0.94 24.27
N GLY A 104 -10.82 -0.22 23.60
CA GLY A 104 -11.88 -1.23 23.73
C GLY A 104 -13.21 -0.81 23.10
N GLN A 105 -13.18 0.09 22.12
CA GLN A 105 -14.36 0.54 21.40
C GLN A 105 -14.81 -0.49 20.35
N GLU A 106 -16.11 -0.64 20.17
CA GLU A 106 -16.69 -1.58 19.18
C GLU A 106 -16.59 -1.07 17.75
N THR A 107 -16.59 0.25 17.58
CA THR A 107 -16.51 0.92 16.27
C THR A 107 -15.48 2.04 16.33
N TRP A 108 -14.96 2.38 15.16
CA TRP A 108 -14.15 3.57 14.96
C TRP A 108 -14.74 4.43 13.84
N SER A 109 -14.48 5.71 13.90
CA SER A 109 -14.84 6.65 12.83
C SER A 109 -13.70 7.61 12.55
N THR A 110 -13.57 7.99 11.29
CA THR A 110 -12.61 9.01 10.84
C THR A 110 -13.11 9.65 9.55
N LYS A 111 -12.52 10.81 9.21
CA LYS A 111 -12.82 11.50 7.96
C LYS A 111 -11.91 10.98 6.85
N ILE A 112 -12.50 10.48 5.77
CA ILE A 112 -11.82 10.04 4.54
C ILE A 112 -12.48 10.82 3.39
N ASP A 113 -11.67 11.52 2.60
CA ASP A 113 -12.15 12.33 1.45
C ASP A 113 -13.36 13.22 1.77
N ASP A 114 -13.26 13.96 2.87
CA ASP A 114 -14.32 14.83 3.38
C ASP A 114 -15.62 14.14 3.84
N GLN A 115 -15.69 12.81 3.81
CA GLN A 115 -16.82 12.04 4.32
C GLN A 115 -16.47 11.35 5.63
N MET A 116 -17.47 11.28 6.54
CA MET A 116 -17.31 10.46 7.75
C MET A 116 -17.44 8.98 7.39
N TRP A 117 -16.40 8.25 7.75
CA TRP A 117 -16.34 6.81 7.58
C TRP A 117 -16.39 6.12 8.93
N GLU A 118 -17.27 5.13 9.08
CA GLU A 118 -17.42 4.34 10.31
C GLU A 118 -17.34 2.85 9.98
N GLN A 119 -16.62 2.10 10.81
CA GLN A 119 -16.52 0.64 10.71
C GLN A 119 -16.41 0.01 12.10
N LYS A 120 -16.67 -1.30 12.17
CA LYS A 120 -16.36 -2.10 13.36
C LYS A 120 -14.86 -2.14 13.59
N THR A 121 -14.47 -2.10 14.86
CA THR A 121 -13.07 -2.27 15.26
C THR A 121 -12.56 -3.65 14.85
N PHE A 122 -11.42 -3.68 14.18
CA PHE A 122 -10.82 -4.90 13.68
C PHE A 122 -9.43 -5.12 14.30
N PRO A 123 -9.31 -6.03 15.28
CA PRO A 123 -8.08 -6.25 16.04
C PRO A 123 -6.88 -6.61 15.17
N TYR A 124 -7.09 -7.35 14.08
CA TYR A 124 -6.00 -7.75 13.20
C TYR A 124 -5.35 -6.56 12.48
N GLN A 125 -6.14 -5.57 12.04
CA GLN A 125 -5.58 -4.34 11.45
C GLN A 125 -4.76 -3.53 12.47
N ALA A 126 -5.20 -3.48 13.72
CA ALA A 126 -4.41 -2.84 14.78
C ALA A 126 -3.06 -3.53 14.96
N LYS A 127 -3.04 -4.87 14.94
CA LYS A 127 -1.81 -5.66 14.97
C LYS A 127 -0.92 -5.43 13.73
N CYS A 128 -1.50 -5.30 12.55
CA CYS A 128 -0.72 -4.95 11.35
C CYS A 128 0.00 -3.61 11.50
N LEU A 129 -0.65 -2.61 12.10
CA LEU A 129 -0.01 -1.32 12.36
C LEU A 129 1.15 -1.43 13.37
N GLU A 130 1.01 -2.28 14.38
CA GLU A 130 2.11 -2.57 15.32
C GLU A 130 3.29 -3.20 14.58
N TRP A 131 3.07 -4.19 13.74
CA TRP A 131 4.12 -4.80 12.94
C TRP A 131 4.85 -3.81 12.01
N ILE A 132 4.13 -2.91 11.34
CA ILE A 132 4.76 -1.85 10.53
C ILE A 132 5.72 -1.00 11.39
N ARG A 133 5.32 -0.68 12.61
CA ARG A 133 6.15 0.09 13.55
C ARG A 133 7.34 -0.70 14.07
N ASP A 134 7.14 -1.97 14.36
CA ASP A 134 8.20 -2.86 14.84
C ASP A 134 9.27 -3.05 13.75
N GLU A 135 8.87 -3.36 12.52
CA GLU A 135 9.78 -3.47 11.37
C GLU A 135 10.55 -2.16 11.14
N PHE A 136 9.87 -1.01 11.19
CA PHE A 136 10.55 0.28 11.09
C PHE A 136 11.56 0.48 12.23
N ASN A 137 11.24 0.08 13.44
CA ASN A 137 12.11 0.21 14.61
C ASN A 137 13.32 -0.72 14.56
N GLU A 138 13.27 -1.81 13.79
CA GLU A 138 14.39 -2.73 13.58
C GLU A 138 15.39 -2.25 12.52
N LEU A 139 15.02 -1.28 11.67
CA LEU A 139 15.93 -0.71 10.68
C LEU A 139 17.12 -0.02 11.37
N ASP A 140 18.26 0.03 10.69
CA ASP A 140 19.38 0.88 11.13
C ASP A 140 19.03 2.38 10.99
N GLN A 141 19.88 3.25 11.53
CA GLN A 141 19.59 4.68 11.61
C GLN A 141 19.56 5.37 10.24
N ASP A 142 20.35 4.90 9.28
CA ASP A 142 20.41 5.46 7.93
C ASP A 142 19.11 5.11 7.16
N ASP A 143 18.74 3.85 7.20
CA ASP A 143 17.51 3.37 6.54
C ASP A 143 16.24 3.94 7.22
N LYS A 144 16.22 4.07 8.54
CA LYS A 144 15.15 4.80 9.24
C LYS A 144 14.96 6.21 8.73
N THR A 145 16.07 6.91 8.53
CA THR A 145 16.02 8.29 8.03
C THR A 145 15.48 8.36 6.62
N LYS A 146 15.91 7.46 5.72
CA LYS A 146 15.43 7.39 4.34
C LYS A 146 13.93 7.06 4.28
N VAL A 147 13.52 6.00 4.97
CA VAL A 147 12.11 5.58 5.03
C VAL A 147 11.23 6.66 5.63
N PHE A 148 11.65 7.27 6.74
CA PHE A 148 10.87 8.34 7.37
C PHE A 148 10.70 9.55 6.45
N ASN A 149 11.75 9.96 5.76
CA ASN A 149 11.68 11.09 4.82
C ASN A 149 10.74 10.80 3.66
N PHE A 150 10.84 9.64 3.04
CA PHE A 150 9.92 9.20 2.00
C PHE A 150 8.45 9.20 2.48
N LEU A 151 8.18 8.60 3.63
CA LEU A 151 6.82 8.57 4.19
C LEU A 151 6.32 9.96 4.56
N LYS A 152 7.20 10.86 5.00
CA LYS A 152 6.85 12.25 5.31
C LYS A 152 6.49 13.04 4.05
N GLU A 153 7.18 12.85 2.96
CA GLU A 153 6.87 13.49 1.67
C GLU A 153 5.50 13.06 1.14
N THR A 154 5.09 11.82 1.42
CA THR A 154 3.82 11.26 0.98
C THR A 154 2.68 11.38 2.00
N GLY A 155 2.94 11.91 3.22
CA GLY A 155 1.96 12.04 4.28
C GLY A 155 1.65 10.74 5.06
N CYS A 156 2.43 9.67 4.81
CA CYS A 156 2.28 8.37 5.45
C CYS A 156 3.07 8.22 6.76
N GLU A 157 3.91 9.19 7.15
CA GLU A 157 4.73 9.14 8.37
C GLU A 157 3.91 8.96 9.66
N LYS A 158 2.63 9.33 9.61
CA LYS A 158 1.69 9.20 10.74
C LYS A 158 1.49 7.74 11.16
N LEU A 159 1.70 6.77 10.25
CA LEU A 159 1.68 5.35 10.59
C LEU A 159 2.77 5.00 11.62
N LEU A 160 3.93 5.66 11.54
CA LEU A 160 5.08 5.42 12.39
C LEU A 160 5.00 6.18 13.72
N ILE A 161 4.32 7.34 13.72
CA ILE A 161 4.19 8.20 14.90
C ILE A 161 2.98 7.71 15.70
N GLY A 162 3.23 6.82 16.67
CA GLY A 162 2.18 6.48 17.64
C GLY A 162 1.80 7.73 18.42
N LYS A 163 0.51 8.07 18.51
CA LYS A 163 0.08 8.85 19.67
C LYS A 163 0.22 7.93 20.89
N GLU A 164 1.19 8.24 21.72
CA GLU A 164 1.21 7.73 23.09
C GLU A 164 -0.06 8.10 23.85
#